data_64653d91f2b40715cfdb2f4ec029e8de
#
_entry.id   64653d91f2b40715cfdb2f4ec029e8de
#
_cell.length_a   1.000
_cell.length_b   1.000
_cell.length_c   1.000
_cell.angle_alpha   90.00
_cell.angle_beta   90.00
_cell.angle_gamma   90.00
#
_symmetry.space_group_name_H-M   'P 1'
#
loop_
_entity.id
_entity.type
_entity.pdbx_description
1 polymer ?
#
loop_
_entity_poly.entity_id
_entity_poly.type
_entity_poly.pdbx_seq_one_letter_code
_entity_poly.pdbx_strand_id
1 'polypeptide(L)'
;MIPTILNPAKERIAEIDDFTSFIWTPRFYASGDFELCADIARLPFLVSGNYVMRKNDNRAGIIEKIQVTRSEEKQEMVVASGRMLPSILSRRIISTQTQISGLVTASIEQLIIENAINPSNAARKIANLSFANNSASTAQIDAQYTGQELLATVSGLCESNSIGMDCTFDDDYNFVFSLYDGVDRSYGQSVNPYVVFSDQYDNLLNSEYIEDYTNYATDVLVGGEGEGINRTMVWSAKNSQSGLSRYEKFLDASSAVSNDNIITQETYEKQLEGLGLEQVTEYTTAFSGEVDFSGVELGVDINIGDICTIENARWGMYINSRLIEVIESIGEDGAYSAVPTFGT
;
A
#
# COMPACT_ATOMS: atom_id res chain seq x y z
N MET A 1 22.92 1.93 8.74
CA MET A 1 21.68 2.51 9.34
C MET A 1 21.81 2.47 10.84
N ILE A 2 21.72 3.59 11.56
CA ILE A 2 21.75 3.62 13.04
C ILE A 2 20.38 4.10 13.50
N PRO A 3 19.61 3.27 14.24
CA PRO A 3 18.34 3.68 14.82
C PRO A 3 18.50 4.77 15.87
N THR A 4 17.72 5.83 15.75
CA THR A 4 17.59 6.91 16.74
C THR A 4 16.23 6.79 17.39
N ILE A 5 16.18 6.81 18.70
CA ILE A 5 14.95 6.69 19.47
C ILE A 5 14.50 8.06 19.97
N LEU A 6 13.25 8.41 19.69
CA LEU A 6 12.62 9.60 20.24
C LEU A 6 11.50 9.18 21.22
N ASN A 7 11.33 9.93 22.29
CA ASN A 7 10.20 9.76 23.19
C ASN A 7 8.89 10.34 22.57
N PRO A 8 7.70 10.17 23.18
CA PRO A 8 6.47 10.74 22.67
C PRO A 8 6.45 12.28 22.61
N ALA A 9 7.32 12.96 23.37
CA ALA A 9 7.54 14.40 23.29
C ALA A 9 8.48 14.78 22.11
N LYS A 10 8.94 13.77 21.35
CA LYS A 10 9.85 13.88 20.20
C LYS A 10 11.28 14.35 20.55
N GLU A 11 11.66 14.14 21.80
CA GLU A 11 13.02 14.35 22.25
C GLU A 11 13.86 13.11 21.95
N ARG A 12 15.09 13.31 21.44
CA ARG A 12 16.03 12.22 21.19
C ARG A 12 16.53 11.68 22.54
N ILE A 13 16.32 10.39 22.80
CA ILE A 13 16.68 9.74 24.06
C ILE A 13 17.79 8.70 23.90
N ALA A 14 17.99 8.14 22.71
CA ALA A 14 19.06 7.17 22.45
C ALA A 14 19.42 7.10 20.96
N GLU A 15 20.64 6.67 20.70
CA GLU A 15 21.07 6.04 19.44
C GLU A 15 21.48 4.61 19.77
N ILE A 16 21.03 3.65 18.97
CA ILE A 16 21.32 2.24 19.19
C ILE A 16 22.18 1.77 18.01
N ASP A 17 23.47 1.64 18.25
CA ASP A 17 24.47 1.20 17.28
C ASP A 17 24.94 -0.25 17.48
N ASP A 18 24.55 -0.85 18.60
CA ASP A 18 24.86 -2.23 19.02
C ASP A 18 23.63 -3.15 18.92
N PHE A 19 22.82 -2.97 17.89
CA PHE A 19 21.67 -3.83 17.63
C PHE A 19 22.11 -5.16 16.96
N THR A 20 21.35 -6.21 17.18
CA THR A 20 21.56 -7.52 16.54
C THR A 20 20.98 -7.55 15.13
N SER A 21 19.80 -6.94 14.94
CA SER A 21 19.20 -6.77 13.62
C SER A 21 18.29 -5.56 13.60
N PHE A 22 18.23 -4.90 12.45
CA PHE A 22 17.30 -3.81 12.20
C PHE A 22 16.69 -3.98 10.81
N ILE A 23 15.37 -4.16 10.76
CA ILE A 23 14.56 -4.29 9.56
C ILE A 23 13.73 -3.02 9.40
N TRP A 24 13.68 -2.50 8.17
CA TRP A 24 12.97 -1.28 7.82
C TRP A 24 12.27 -1.45 6.50
N THR A 25 10.93 -1.40 6.50
CA THR A 25 10.11 -1.77 5.34
C THR A 25 9.18 -0.62 4.95
N PRO A 26 9.64 0.40 4.23
CA PRO A 26 8.76 1.41 3.65
C PRO A 26 7.92 0.82 2.51
N ARG A 27 6.66 1.31 2.38
CA ARG A 27 5.68 0.91 1.36
C ARG A 27 5.09 2.10 0.64
N PHE A 28 4.70 1.90 -0.60
CA PHE A 28 4.13 2.95 -1.45
C PHE A 28 2.65 3.22 -1.15
N TYR A 29 1.83 2.16 -1.03
CA TYR A 29 0.37 2.27 -0.85
C TYR A 29 -0.10 2.08 0.59
N ALA A 30 0.77 1.69 1.48
CA ALA A 30 0.43 1.30 2.85
C ALA A 30 1.42 1.84 3.87
N SER A 31 1.04 1.78 5.14
CA SER A 31 2.01 2.00 6.20
C SER A 31 3.08 0.92 6.17
N GLY A 32 4.34 1.32 6.10
CA GLY A 32 5.45 0.42 6.32
C GLY A 32 5.54 -0.07 7.76
N ASP A 33 6.52 -0.91 8.03
CA ASP A 33 6.83 -1.42 9.37
C ASP A 33 8.33 -1.48 9.62
N PHE A 34 8.68 -1.79 10.85
CA PHE A 34 10.07 -2.01 11.26
C PHE A 34 10.16 -3.05 12.38
N GLU A 35 11.34 -3.64 12.51
CA GLU A 35 11.73 -4.46 13.65
C GLU A 35 13.17 -4.15 14.06
N LEU A 36 13.39 -3.92 15.34
CA LEU A 36 14.68 -3.68 15.94
C LEU A 36 14.93 -4.69 17.05
N CYS A 37 15.95 -5.52 16.89
CA CYS A 37 16.39 -6.49 17.88
C CYS A 37 17.71 -6.01 18.51
N ALA A 38 17.76 -5.94 19.83
CA ALA A 38 18.92 -5.46 20.58
C ALA A 38 19.07 -6.19 21.90
N ASP A 39 20.21 -6.00 22.57
CA ASP A 39 20.43 -6.50 23.93
C ASP A 39 19.40 -5.92 24.90
N ILE A 40 19.06 -6.68 25.94
CA ILE A 40 18.08 -6.29 26.99
C ILE A 40 18.42 -4.94 27.66
N ALA A 41 19.69 -4.55 27.71
CA ALA A 41 20.10 -3.25 28.26
C ALA A 41 19.47 -2.07 27.51
N ARG A 42 18.98 -2.27 26.29
CA ARG A 42 18.30 -1.25 25.48
C ARG A 42 16.80 -1.13 25.77
N LEU A 43 16.22 -2.06 26.53
CA LEU A 43 14.81 -2.06 26.92
C LEU A 43 14.30 -0.71 27.49
N PRO A 44 15.08 0.04 28.32
CA PRO A 44 14.59 1.31 28.83
C PRO A 44 14.27 2.38 27.77
N PHE A 45 14.86 2.27 26.57
CA PHE A 45 14.63 3.18 25.46
C PHE A 45 13.56 2.66 24.47
N LEU A 46 13.42 1.33 24.39
CA LEU A 46 12.49 0.65 23.49
C LEU A 46 11.13 0.47 24.15
N VAL A 47 10.42 1.57 24.36
CA VAL A 47 9.12 1.61 25.04
C VAL A 47 8.00 1.87 24.05
N SER A 48 6.83 1.24 24.26
CA SER A 48 5.67 1.46 23.41
C SER A 48 5.30 2.95 23.33
N GLY A 49 5.05 3.43 22.12
CA GLY A 49 4.78 4.83 21.82
C GLY A 49 6.01 5.68 21.52
N ASN A 50 7.22 5.19 21.76
CA ASN A 50 8.44 5.82 21.28
C ASN A 50 8.54 5.68 19.76
N TYR A 51 9.32 6.59 19.15
CA TYR A 51 9.57 6.57 17.71
C TYR A 51 10.97 6.03 17.43
N VAL A 52 11.08 5.30 16.32
CA VAL A 52 12.35 4.84 15.76
C VAL A 52 12.56 5.56 14.45
N MET A 53 13.69 6.24 14.29
CA MET A 53 14.08 6.93 13.07
C MET A 53 15.43 6.41 12.57
N ARG A 54 15.70 6.62 11.30
CA ARG A 54 17.03 6.43 10.71
C ARG A 54 17.73 7.78 10.54
N LYS A 55 19.03 7.77 10.57
CA LYS A 55 19.83 8.97 10.26
C LYS A 55 19.56 9.40 8.81
N ASN A 56 19.31 10.68 8.59
CA ASN A 56 19.03 11.29 7.29
C ASN A 56 17.74 10.78 6.62
N ASP A 57 16.80 10.28 7.40
CA ASP A 57 15.47 9.88 6.93
C ASP A 57 14.42 10.54 7.82
N ASN A 58 13.44 11.22 7.22
CA ASN A 58 12.37 11.87 7.95
C ASN A 58 11.21 10.91 8.27
N ARG A 59 11.27 9.67 7.78
CA ARG A 59 10.36 8.60 8.16
C ARG A 59 10.67 8.16 9.59
N ALA A 60 9.62 7.74 10.28
CA ALA A 60 9.75 7.12 11.59
C ALA A 60 8.78 5.95 11.74
N GLY A 61 9.15 4.99 12.56
CA GLY A 61 8.28 3.92 13.05
C GLY A 61 7.81 4.24 14.48
N ILE A 62 6.65 3.73 14.86
CA ILE A 62 6.09 3.83 16.21
C ILE A 62 6.23 2.46 16.86
N ILE A 63 6.88 2.38 18.00
CA ILE A 63 6.97 1.11 18.74
C ILE A 63 5.58 0.74 19.26
N GLU A 64 5.01 -0.32 18.71
CA GLU A 64 3.68 -0.82 19.06
C GLU A 64 3.75 -2.16 19.82
N LYS A 65 4.83 -2.92 19.61
CA LYS A 65 5.04 -4.23 20.25
C LYS A 65 6.46 -4.34 20.78
N ILE A 66 6.58 -4.88 21.98
CA ILE A 66 7.86 -5.19 22.63
C ILE A 66 7.80 -6.65 23.06
N GLN A 67 8.80 -7.40 22.68
CA GLN A 67 8.98 -8.78 23.08
C GLN A 67 10.35 -8.95 23.71
N VAL A 68 10.39 -9.49 24.91
CA VAL A 68 11.62 -9.85 25.58
C VAL A 68 11.77 -11.36 25.56
N THR A 69 12.92 -11.82 25.11
CA THR A 69 13.23 -13.25 25.03
C THR A 69 14.50 -13.56 25.79
N ARG A 70 14.56 -14.75 26.37
CA ARG A 70 15.76 -15.28 27.00
C ARG A 70 16.04 -16.66 26.39
N SER A 71 17.23 -16.81 25.79
CA SER A 71 17.64 -18.10 25.24
C SER A 71 18.09 -19.08 26.34
N GLU A 72 18.26 -20.35 25.98
CA GLU A 72 18.81 -21.37 26.87
C GLU A 72 20.24 -21.02 27.32
N GLU A 73 20.99 -20.29 26.50
CA GLU A 73 22.34 -19.78 26.79
C GLU A 73 22.32 -18.53 27.68
N LYS A 74 21.14 -18.14 28.18
CA LYS A 74 20.90 -16.96 29.04
C LYS A 74 21.14 -15.60 28.37
N GLN A 75 21.23 -15.54 27.04
CA GLN A 75 21.17 -14.26 26.33
C GLN A 75 19.75 -13.69 26.42
N GLU A 76 19.64 -12.47 26.84
CA GLU A 76 18.38 -11.73 26.94
C GLU A 76 18.34 -10.66 25.86
N MET A 77 17.31 -10.72 25.03
CA MET A 77 17.12 -9.83 23.90
C MET A 77 15.78 -9.11 23.98
N VAL A 78 15.75 -7.90 23.49
CA VAL A 78 14.50 -7.16 23.29
C VAL A 78 14.28 -6.95 21.79
N VAL A 79 13.07 -7.27 21.34
CA VAL A 79 12.59 -6.98 19.99
C VAL A 79 11.51 -5.93 20.10
N ALA A 80 11.74 -4.78 19.50
CA ALA A 80 10.77 -3.69 19.36
C ALA A 80 10.31 -3.63 17.91
N SER A 81 9.02 -3.70 17.68
CA SER A 81 8.46 -3.62 16.35
C SER A 81 7.22 -2.74 16.30
N GLY A 82 6.85 -2.30 15.11
CA GLY A 82 5.69 -1.49 14.92
C GLY A 82 5.58 -0.97 13.49
N ARG A 83 4.57 -0.14 13.26
CA ARG A 83 4.28 0.44 11.96
C ARG A 83 4.90 1.83 11.81
N MET A 84 5.12 2.24 10.58
CA MET A 84 5.58 3.60 10.27
C MET A 84 4.48 4.65 10.53
N LEU A 85 4.86 5.93 10.50
CA LEU A 85 3.99 7.06 10.85
C LEU A 85 2.64 7.11 10.13
N PRO A 86 2.46 6.66 8.87
CA PRO A 86 1.11 6.61 8.28
C PRO A 86 0.11 5.88 9.14
N SER A 87 0.55 4.93 9.97
CA SER A 87 -0.30 4.18 10.91
C SER A 87 -1.04 5.03 11.95
N ILE A 88 -0.64 6.29 12.17
CA ILE A 88 -1.39 7.19 13.08
C ILE A 88 -2.84 7.39 12.62
N LEU A 89 -3.12 7.29 11.31
CA LEU A 89 -4.46 7.38 10.78
C LEU A 89 -5.33 6.16 11.13
N SER A 90 -4.74 4.99 11.42
CA SER A 90 -5.49 3.80 11.85
C SER A 90 -6.18 3.99 13.23
N ARG A 91 -5.76 5.02 13.96
CA ARG A 91 -6.37 5.40 15.24
C ARG A 91 -7.68 6.19 15.06
N ARG A 92 -8.14 6.34 13.82
CA ARG A 92 -9.36 7.09 13.47
C ARG A 92 -10.24 6.26 12.54
N ILE A 93 -11.53 6.48 12.70
CA ILE A 93 -12.56 5.96 11.79
C ILE A 93 -13.24 7.15 11.11
N ILE A 94 -13.86 6.95 9.98
CA ILE A 94 -14.75 7.92 9.33
C ILE A 94 -16.05 7.93 10.13
N SER A 95 -16.17 8.86 11.08
CA SER A 95 -17.21 8.80 12.13
C SER A 95 -18.56 9.34 11.68
N THR A 96 -18.60 10.13 10.66
CA THR A 96 -19.83 10.67 10.05
C THR A 96 -19.88 10.23 8.60
N GLN A 97 -21.11 10.05 8.08
CA GLN A 97 -21.29 9.79 6.66
C GLN A 97 -20.68 10.91 5.86
N THR A 98 -19.63 10.60 5.11
CA THR A 98 -18.90 11.52 4.26
C THR A 98 -19.05 11.09 2.81
N GLN A 99 -19.64 11.95 2.00
CA GLN A 99 -19.67 11.79 0.54
C GLN A 99 -18.47 12.52 -0.04
N ILE A 100 -17.71 11.81 -0.88
CA ILE A 100 -16.58 12.36 -1.62
C ILE A 100 -16.89 12.33 -3.10
N SER A 101 -16.54 13.40 -3.82
CA SER A 101 -16.74 13.50 -5.27
C SER A 101 -15.69 14.41 -5.89
N GLY A 102 -15.19 14.05 -7.05
CA GLY A 102 -14.16 14.80 -7.78
C GLY A 102 -12.79 14.14 -7.71
N LEU A 103 -11.71 14.92 -7.61
CA LEU A 103 -10.35 14.39 -7.59
C LEU A 103 -10.11 13.48 -6.38
N VAL A 104 -9.52 12.31 -6.61
CA VAL A 104 -9.19 11.35 -5.54
C VAL A 104 -8.28 11.99 -4.50
N THR A 105 -7.28 12.76 -4.92
CA THR A 105 -6.34 13.43 -4.01
C THR A 105 -7.04 14.43 -3.08
N ALA A 106 -7.98 15.24 -3.60
CA ALA A 106 -8.78 16.16 -2.81
C ALA A 106 -9.76 15.42 -1.88
N SER A 107 -10.28 14.29 -2.32
CA SER A 107 -11.16 13.43 -1.52
C SER A 107 -10.42 12.78 -0.35
N ILE A 108 -9.18 12.33 -0.56
CA ILE A 108 -8.31 11.82 0.51
C ILE A 108 -7.99 12.93 1.51
N GLU A 109 -7.64 14.13 1.02
CA GLU A 109 -7.42 15.30 1.86
C GLU A 109 -8.62 15.59 2.75
N GLN A 110 -9.83 15.64 2.16
CA GLN A 110 -11.09 15.84 2.89
C GLN A 110 -11.26 14.81 4.02
N LEU A 111 -11.10 13.52 3.71
CA LEU A 111 -11.24 12.46 4.71
C LEU A 111 -10.27 12.62 5.88
N ILE A 112 -9.01 12.99 5.60
CA ILE A 112 -7.98 13.19 6.63
C ILE A 112 -8.27 14.46 7.43
N ILE A 113 -8.67 15.57 6.79
CA ILE A 113 -9.01 16.82 7.48
C ILE A 113 -10.18 16.59 8.43
N GLU A 114 -11.28 16.01 7.96
CA GLU A 114 -12.51 15.84 8.72
C GLU A 114 -12.38 14.85 9.89
N ASN A 115 -11.45 13.89 9.80
CA ASN A 115 -11.34 12.80 10.78
C ASN A 115 -10.08 12.86 11.67
N ALA A 116 -9.03 13.58 11.26
CA ALA A 116 -7.75 13.58 11.96
C ALA A 116 -7.20 14.99 12.24
N ILE A 117 -7.23 15.91 11.25
CA ILE A 117 -6.62 17.23 11.39
C ILE A 117 -7.57 18.22 12.07
N ASN A 118 -8.80 18.33 11.57
CA ASN A 118 -9.80 19.26 12.08
C ASN A 118 -11.18 18.59 12.27
N PRO A 119 -11.27 17.52 13.07
CA PRO A 119 -12.52 16.84 13.31
C PRO A 119 -13.49 17.69 14.12
N SER A 120 -14.80 17.52 13.89
CA SER A 120 -15.87 18.20 14.64
C SER A 120 -15.79 17.93 16.17
N ASN A 121 -15.36 16.73 16.57
CA ASN A 121 -15.01 16.42 17.95
C ASN A 121 -13.51 16.65 18.16
N ALA A 122 -13.18 17.73 18.88
CA ALA A 122 -11.79 18.11 19.14
C ALA A 122 -10.93 17.00 19.81
N ALA A 123 -11.52 16.08 20.56
CA ALA A 123 -10.81 14.96 21.17
C ALA A 123 -10.25 13.97 20.14
N ARG A 124 -10.74 14.02 18.91
CA ARG A 124 -10.25 13.17 17.79
C ARG A 124 -9.09 13.80 17.02
N LYS A 125 -8.76 15.07 17.27
CA LYS A 125 -7.69 15.75 16.59
C LYS A 125 -6.35 15.07 16.85
N ILE A 126 -5.57 14.83 15.80
CA ILE A 126 -4.15 14.49 15.91
C ILE A 126 -3.38 15.79 15.89
N ALA A 127 -2.74 16.11 17.02
CA ALA A 127 -1.99 17.35 17.14
C ALA A 127 -0.80 17.37 16.17
N ASN A 128 -0.54 18.55 15.61
CA ASN A 128 0.60 18.79 14.70
C ASN A 128 0.61 17.87 13.46
N LEU A 129 -0.57 17.44 12.99
CA LEU A 129 -0.71 16.75 11.71
C LEU A 129 -1.14 17.75 10.64
N SER A 130 -0.40 17.76 9.54
CA SER A 130 -0.71 18.49 8.31
C SER A 130 -0.83 17.54 7.12
N PHE A 131 -1.38 18.03 6.03
CA PHE A 131 -1.52 17.30 4.78
C PHE A 131 -0.81 18.05 3.66
N ALA A 132 -0.11 17.32 2.79
CA ALA A 132 0.54 17.82 1.58
C ALA A 132 0.16 16.96 0.37
N ASN A 133 -0.32 17.58 -0.71
CA ASN A 133 -0.55 16.87 -1.95
C ASN A 133 0.60 17.15 -2.93
N ASN A 134 1.42 16.16 -3.18
CA ASN A 134 2.51 16.18 -4.16
C ASN A 134 2.22 15.24 -5.35
N SER A 135 0.99 14.70 -5.45
CA SER A 135 0.56 13.87 -6.57
C SER A 135 -0.10 14.74 -7.66
N ALA A 136 0.23 14.47 -8.91
CA ALA A 136 -0.38 15.06 -10.09
C ALA A 136 -1.56 14.22 -10.63
N SER A 137 -2.03 13.23 -9.90
CA SER A 137 -3.14 12.36 -10.33
C SER A 137 -4.40 13.17 -10.62
N THR A 138 -5.02 12.87 -11.76
CA THR A 138 -6.31 13.44 -12.20
C THR A 138 -7.47 12.46 -12.05
N ALA A 139 -7.23 11.32 -11.38
CA ALA A 139 -8.26 10.32 -11.13
C ALA A 139 -9.45 10.92 -10.38
N GLN A 140 -10.65 10.48 -10.76
CA GLN A 140 -11.91 10.94 -10.20
C GLN A 140 -12.57 9.83 -9.39
N ILE A 141 -13.29 10.23 -8.35
CA ILE A 141 -14.06 9.31 -7.52
C ILE A 141 -15.43 9.92 -7.19
N ASP A 142 -16.41 9.06 -7.01
CA ASP A 142 -17.69 9.37 -6.35
C ASP A 142 -18.04 8.20 -5.43
N ALA A 143 -17.93 8.43 -4.13
CA ALA A 143 -18.11 7.38 -3.13
C ALA A 143 -18.61 7.95 -1.79
N GLN A 144 -19.11 7.07 -0.95
CA GLN A 144 -19.58 7.40 0.38
C GLN A 144 -18.98 6.45 1.41
N TYR A 145 -18.47 7.01 2.49
CA TYR A 145 -17.86 6.26 3.59
C TYR A 145 -18.49 6.57 4.92
N THR A 146 -18.61 5.56 5.78
CA THR A 146 -19.10 5.69 7.17
C THR A 146 -18.64 4.48 7.99
N GLY A 147 -17.93 4.71 9.08
CA GLY A 147 -17.53 3.66 10.02
C GLY A 147 -16.22 2.92 9.65
N GLN A 148 -15.72 3.08 8.44
CA GLN A 148 -14.47 2.46 8.02
C GLN A 148 -13.27 3.07 8.77
N GLU A 149 -12.19 2.27 8.93
CA GLU A 149 -10.92 2.77 9.40
C GLU A 149 -10.32 3.76 8.40
N LEU A 150 -9.84 4.91 8.89
CA LEU A 150 -9.36 5.98 8.02
C LEU A 150 -8.13 5.56 7.19
N LEU A 151 -7.13 4.90 7.81
CA LEU A 151 -5.94 4.45 7.08
C LEU A 151 -6.28 3.44 6.01
N ALA A 152 -7.10 2.44 6.33
CA ALA A 152 -7.48 1.40 5.36
C ALA A 152 -8.22 2.00 4.15
N THR A 153 -9.11 2.98 4.39
CA THR A 153 -9.80 3.69 3.30
C THR A 153 -8.83 4.50 2.45
N VAL A 154 -7.93 5.26 3.06
CA VAL A 154 -6.92 6.06 2.36
C VAL A 154 -5.97 5.15 1.56
N SER A 155 -5.47 4.07 2.16
CA SER A 155 -4.60 3.09 1.51
C SER A 155 -5.27 2.45 0.29
N GLY A 156 -6.53 2.01 0.43
CA GLY A 156 -7.28 1.44 -0.69
C GLY A 156 -7.53 2.43 -1.83
N LEU A 157 -7.78 3.70 -1.51
CA LEU A 157 -7.90 4.77 -2.52
C LEU A 157 -6.57 5.03 -3.22
N CYS A 158 -5.47 5.05 -2.48
CA CYS A 158 -4.12 5.22 -3.02
C CYS A 158 -3.75 4.08 -3.97
N GLU A 159 -3.93 2.83 -3.53
CA GLU A 159 -3.64 1.62 -4.31
C GLU A 159 -4.47 1.55 -5.59
N SER A 160 -5.78 1.76 -5.50
CA SER A 160 -6.68 1.71 -6.66
C SER A 160 -6.40 2.78 -7.71
N ASN A 161 -5.68 3.85 -7.35
CA ASN A 161 -5.39 4.98 -8.23
C ASN A 161 -3.89 5.21 -8.46
N SER A 162 -3.04 4.25 -8.05
CA SER A 162 -1.58 4.30 -8.22
C SER A 162 -0.92 5.55 -7.60
N ILE A 163 -1.45 6.02 -6.48
CA ILE A 163 -0.95 7.17 -5.71
C ILE A 163 -0.20 6.66 -4.49
N GLY A 164 1.00 7.15 -4.27
CA GLY A 164 1.77 6.86 -3.05
C GLY A 164 1.30 7.67 -1.86
N MET A 165 1.47 7.12 -0.68
CA MET A 165 1.25 7.82 0.56
C MET A 165 2.43 7.65 1.51
N ASP A 166 2.76 8.69 2.24
CA ASP A 166 3.74 8.64 3.31
C ASP A 166 3.34 9.59 4.44
N CYS A 167 3.92 9.38 5.60
CA CYS A 167 3.86 10.33 6.70
C CYS A 167 5.26 10.47 7.28
N THR A 168 5.75 11.68 7.31
CA THR A 168 7.11 12.00 7.75
C THR A 168 7.09 13.06 8.84
N PHE A 169 8.21 13.25 9.50
CA PHE A 169 8.43 14.41 10.33
C PHE A 169 8.98 15.58 9.50
N ASP A 170 8.52 16.79 9.78
CA ASP A 170 9.21 18.02 9.37
C ASP A 170 10.38 18.36 10.31
N ASP A 171 11.06 19.49 10.07
CA ASP A 171 12.20 19.94 10.87
C ASP A 171 11.86 20.22 12.36
N ASP A 172 10.59 20.49 12.65
CA ASP A 172 10.05 20.70 14.00
C ASP A 172 9.41 19.41 14.59
N TYR A 173 9.62 18.28 13.93
CA TYR A 173 9.00 17.01 14.26
C TYR A 173 7.46 17.02 14.24
N ASN A 174 6.80 17.86 13.43
CA ASN A 174 5.39 17.75 13.16
C ASN A 174 5.13 16.65 12.13
N PHE A 175 3.96 16.06 12.18
CA PHE A 175 3.55 15.05 11.21
C PHE A 175 3.11 15.70 9.91
N VAL A 176 3.68 15.28 8.80
CA VAL A 176 3.26 15.66 7.45
C VAL A 176 2.81 14.40 6.71
N PHE A 177 1.50 14.23 6.59
CA PHE A 177 0.96 13.19 5.73
C PHE A 177 0.96 13.70 4.29
N SER A 178 1.55 12.96 3.37
CA SER A 178 1.68 13.39 1.99
C SER A 178 1.22 12.32 1.00
N LEU A 179 0.64 12.78 -0.10
CA LEU A 179 0.44 11.99 -1.31
C LEU A 179 1.53 12.34 -2.30
N TYR A 180 2.00 11.35 -3.05
CA TYR A 180 3.05 11.56 -4.04
C TYR A 180 2.96 10.53 -5.17
N ASP A 181 3.58 10.85 -6.29
CA ASP A 181 3.75 9.93 -7.42
C ASP A 181 5.20 9.45 -7.45
N GLY A 182 5.42 8.25 -7.92
CA GLY A 182 6.76 7.80 -8.28
C GLY A 182 7.18 8.35 -9.65
N VAL A 183 8.45 8.25 -9.94
CA VAL A 183 9.04 8.68 -11.21
C VAL A 183 9.05 7.49 -12.18
N ASP A 184 8.62 7.70 -13.41
CA ASP A 184 8.78 6.70 -14.47
C ASP A 184 10.24 6.70 -14.95
N ARG A 185 10.93 5.58 -14.70
CA ARG A 185 12.32 5.27 -15.09
C ARG A 185 12.38 4.07 -16.04
N SER A 186 11.25 3.72 -16.63
CA SER A 186 11.17 2.60 -17.57
C SER A 186 11.72 2.96 -18.95
N TYR A 187 11.92 1.97 -19.81
CA TYR A 187 12.25 2.17 -21.22
C TYR A 187 11.18 2.91 -22.03
N GLY A 188 9.95 2.95 -21.53
CA GLY A 188 8.81 3.56 -22.23
C GLY A 188 8.83 5.09 -22.28
N GLN A 189 9.72 5.73 -21.52
CA GLN A 189 9.84 7.20 -21.43
C GLN A 189 11.24 7.68 -21.89
N SER A 190 11.44 8.98 -22.01
CA SER A 190 12.71 9.59 -22.47
C SER A 190 13.15 10.80 -21.64
N VAL A 191 12.50 11.02 -20.49
CA VAL A 191 12.72 12.23 -19.66
C VAL A 191 13.67 11.93 -18.51
N ASN A 192 13.51 10.76 -17.87
CA ASN A 192 14.25 10.39 -16.67
C ASN A 192 15.34 9.35 -17.00
N PRO A 193 16.42 9.26 -16.21
CA PRO A 193 17.36 8.15 -16.30
C PRO A 193 16.65 6.81 -16.15
N TYR A 194 16.99 5.85 -16.97
CA TYR A 194 16.42 4.51 -16.92
C TYR A 194 16.97 3.72 -15.73
N VAL A 195 16.11 2.91 -15.13
CA VAL A 195 16.49 1.85 -14.19
C VAL A 195 15.97 0.53 -14.75
N VAL A 196 16.89 -0.41 -15.00
CA VAL A 196 16.60 -1.69 -15.62
C VAL A 196 17.25 -2.81 -14.83
N PHE A 197 16.43 -3.77 -14.48
CA PHE A 197 16.88 -5.04 -13.90
C PHE A 197 16.78 -6.11 -14.97
N SER A 198 17.92 -6.72 -15.32
CA SER A 198 18.00 -7.67 -16.42
C SER A 198 18.99 -8.79 -16.12
N ASP A 199 18.70 -9.99 -16.64
CA ASP A 199 19.63 -11.11 -16.63
C ASP A 199 20.93 -10.82 -17.42
N GLN A 200 20.92 -9.81 -18.29
CA GLN A 200 22.11 -9.36 -19.02
C GLN A 200 23.02 -8.45 -18.19
N TYR A 201 22.50 -7.82 -17.13
CA TYR A 201 23.25 -6.92 -16.26
C TYR A 201 23.64 -7.57 -14.92
N ASP A 202 23.37 -8.87 -14.77
CA ASP A 202 23.61 -9.65 -13.55
C ASP A 202 22.95 -9.04 -12.29
N ASN A 203 21.88 -8.23 -12.48
CA ASN A 203 21.10 -7.61 -11.41
C ASN A 203 19.66 -8.15 -11.29
N LEU A 204 19.34 -9.19 -12.05
CA LEU A 204 18.13 -10.00 -11.93
C LEU A 204 18.57 -11.43 -11.56
N LEU A 205 18.44 -11.78 -10.28
CA LEU A 205 18.95 -13.03 -9.72
C LEU A 205 18.03 -14.22 -10.01
N ASN A 206 16.74 -13.96 -9.98
CA ASN A 206 15.69 -14.95 -10.21
C ASN A 206 14.54 -14.29 -10.95
N SER A 207 13.82 -15.03 -11.77
CA SER A 207 12.64 -14.52 -12.45
C SER A 207 11.59 -15.60 -12.63
N GLU A 208 10.33 -15.21 -12.45
CA GLU A 208 9.16 -16.04 -12.63
C GLU A 208 8.15 -15.28 -13.49
N TYR A 209 7.59 -15.95 -14.47
CA TYR A 209 6.47 -15.43 -15.24
C TYR A 209 5.28 -16.36 -15.06
N ILE A 210 4.18 -15.79 -14.61
CA ILE A 210 2.91 -16.49 -14.44
C ILE A 210 1.89 -15.81 -15.36
N GLU A 211 1.18 -16.61 -16.12
CA GLU A 211 -0.01 -16.20 -16.84
C GLU A 211 -1.15 -17.11 -16.38
N ASP A 212 -2.10 -16.56 -15.63
CA ASP A 212 -3.14 -17.33 -14.96
C ASP A 212 -4.53 -16.94 -15.47
N TYR A 213 -5.20 -17.89 -16.09
CA TYR A 213 -6.58 -17.80 -16.57
C TYR A 213 -7.59 -18.48 -15.64
N THR A 214 -7.19 -18.99 -14.47
CA THR A 214 -8.05 -19.80 -13.60
C THR A 214 -9.32 -19.04 -13.19
N ASN A 215 -9.21 -17.73 -12.96
CA ASN A 215 -10.32 -16.87 -12.59
C ASN A 215 -10.76 -15.92 -13.69
N TYR A 216 -10.26 -16.13 -14.90
CA TYR A 216 -10.59 -15.28 -16.05
C TYR A 216 -12.09 -15.37 -16.36
N ALA A 217 -12.72 -14.22 -16.55
CA ALA A 217 -14.12 -14.14 -16.95
C ALA A 217 -14.34 -12.93 -17.85
N THR A 218 -14.89 -13.17 -19.03
CA THR A 218 -15.25 -12.12 -20.00
C THR A 218 -16.67 -11.67 -19.84
N ASP A 219 -17.54 -12.60 -19.47
CA ASP A 219 -18.98 -12.42 -19.38
C ASP A 219 -19.50 -12.99 -18.06
N VAL A 220 -20.26 -12.20 -17.32
CA VAL A 220 -20.81 -12.59 -16.02
C VAL A 220 -22.33 -12.53 -16.08
N LEU A 221 -22.97 -13.65 -15.77
CA LEU A 221 -24.41 -13.70 -15.59
C LEU A 221 -24.73 -13.42 -14.13
N VAL A 222 -25.45 -12.35 -13.87
CA VAL A 222 -25.86 -11.95 -12.52
C VAL A 222 -27.31 -12.38 -12.28
N GLY A 223 -27.51 -13.16 -11.23
CA GLY A 223 -28.86 -13.52 -10.77
C GLY A 223 -29.27 -12.64 -9.59
N GLY A 224 -30.21 -11.77 -9.81
CA GLY A 224 -30.80 -10.90 -8.79
C GLY A 224 -31.94 -11.56 -8.04
N GLU A 225 -32.92 -10.74 -7.64
CA GLU A 225 -34.12 -11.15 -6.91
C GLU A 225 -35.05 -12.05 -7.75
N GLY A 226 -35.85 -12.85 -7.06
CA GLY A 226 -36.79 -13.78 -7.64
C GLY A 226 -36.30 -15.23 -7.64
N GLU A 227 -37.18 -16.14 -8.04
CA GLU A 227 -36.91 -17.58 -8.11
C GLU A 227 -37.29 -18.18 -9.47
N GLY A 228 -36.54 -19.17 -9.91
CA GLY A 228 -36.79 -19.89 -11.15
C GLY A 228 -36.85 -18.96 -12.35
N ILE A 229 -37.94 -19.07 -13.12
CA ILE A 229 -38.15 -18.28 -14.36
C ILE A 229 -38.46 -16.79 -14.08
N ASN A 230 -38.79 -16.44 -12.82
CA ASN A 230 -39.10 -15.08 -12.41
C ASN A 230 -37.87 -14.36 -11.84
N ARG A 231 -36.73 -15.02 -11.77
CA ARG A 231 -35.51 -14.43 -11.30
C ARG A 231 -34.98 -13.42 -12.32
N THR A 232 -34.65 -12.22 -11.86
CA THR A 232 -34.00 -11.22 -12.72
C THR A 232 -32.59 -11.67 -13.06
N MET A 233 -32.28 -11.79 -14.34
CA MET A 233 -30.99 -12.25 -14.84
C MET A 233 -30.41 -11.19 -15.78
N VAL A 234 -29.17 -10.74 -15.52
CA VAL A 234 -28.49 -9.70 -16.31
C VAL A 234 -27.10 -10.19 -16.71
N TRP A 235 -26.77 -10.04 -18.00
CA TRP A 235 -25.40 -10.24 -18.47
C TRP A 235 -24.58 -8.98 -18.37
N SER A 236 -23.37 -9.10 -17.86
CA SER A 236 -22.39 -8.02 -17.73
C SER A 236 -21.09 -8.41 -18.44
N ALA A 237 -20.54 -7.50 -19.24
CA ALA A 237 -19.28 -7.72 -19.93
C ALA A 237 -18.61 -6.37 -20.25
N LYS A 238 -17.30 -6.26 -20.08
CA LYS A 238 -16.54 -5.10 -20.57
C LYS A 238 -16.36 -5.17 -22.10
N ASN A 239 -15.98 -6.36 -22.59
CA ASN A 239 -15.82 -6.69 -24.00
C ASN A 239 -16.33 -8.12 -24.21
N SER A 240 -17.63 -8.27 -24.46
CA SER A 240 -18.24 -9.60 -24.64
C SER A 240 -17.53 -10.38 -25.76
N GLN A 241 -17.20 -11.62 -25.45
CA GLN A 241 -16.51 -12.53 -26.35
C GLN A 241 -17.44 -13.61 -26.89
N SER A 242 -16.97 -14.37 -27.88
CA SER A 242 -17.75 -15.46 -28.49
C SER A 242 -16.93 -16.74 -28.64
N GLY A 243 -17.60 -17.87 -28.76
CA GLY A 243 -16.97 -19.17 -28.96
C GLY A 243 -16.03 -19.54 -27.80
N LEU A 244 -14.88 -20.09 -28.13
CA LEU A 244 -13.91 -20.52 -27.10
C LEU A 244 -13.23 -19.37 -26.36
N SER A 245 -13.33 -18.14 -26.85
CA SER A 245 -12.79 -16.95 -26.17
C SER A 245 -13.73 -16.39 -25.12
N ARG A 246 -14.96 -16.93 -25.03
CA ARG A 246 -15.95 -16.53 -24.02
C ARG A 246 -15.80 -17.38 -22.77
N TYR A 247 -15.50 -16.73 -21.65
CA TYR A 247 -15.40 -17.33 -20.33
C TYR A 247 -16.54 -16.78 -19.47
N GLU A 248 -17.45 -17.65 -19.10
CA GLU A 248 -18.65 -17.27 -18.35
C GLU A 248 -18.52 -17.55 -16.86
N LYS A 249 -18.99 -16.62 -16.05
CA LYS A 249 -19.10 -16.76 -14.59
C LYS A 249 -20.52 -16.45 -14.15
N PHE A 250 -20.98 -17.09 -13.11
CA PHE A 250 -22.26 -16.78 -12.48
C PHE A 250 -22.02 -16.05 -11.15
N LEU A 251 -22.72 -14.94 -10.95
CA LEU A 251 -22.78 -14.21 -9.68
C LEU A 251 -24.19 -14.30 -9.10
N ASP A 252 -24.31 -14.89 -7.92
CA ASP A 252 -25.55 -14.83 -7.14
C ASP A 252 -25.61 -13.51 -6.36
N ALA A 253 -26.48 -12.62 -6.77
CA ALA A 253 -26.77 -11.34 -6.15
C ALA A 253 -28.22 -11.29 -5.61
N SER A 254 -28.76 -12.42 -5.15
CA SER A 254 -30.12 -12.53 -4.60
C SER A 254 -30.38 -11.64 -3.39
N SER A 255 -29.33 -11.22 -2.68
CA SER A 255 -29.41 -10.26 -1.58
C SER A 255 -29.49 -8.80 -2.03
N ALA A 256 -29.22 -8.50 -3.29
CA ALA A 256 -29.44 -7.19 -3.87
C ALA A 256 -30.95 -7.02 -4.12
N VAL A 257 -31.64 -6.36 -3.23
CA VAL A 257 -33.10 -6.21 -3.25
C VAL A 257 -33.51 -5.00 -4.06
N SER A 258 -34.43 -5.18 -4.98
CA SER A 258 -35.18 -4.11 -5.62
C SER A 258 -36.13 -3.48 -4.61
N ASN A 259 -35.83 -2.72 -3.67
CA ASN A 259 -36.81 -2.12 -2.75
C ASN A 259 -38.12 -1.75 -3.50
N ASP A 260 -39.10 -2.59 -3.42
CA ASP A 260 -40.31 -2.73 -4.25
C ASP A 260 -41.12 -1.46 -4.59
N ASN A 261 -40.69 -0.29 -4.16
CA ASN A 261 -41.39 0.97 -4.50
C ASN A 261 -40.40 2.17 -4.69
N ILE A 262 -39.10 1.96 -4.72
CA ILE A 262 -38.13 3.06 -4.71
C ILE A 262 -37.31 3.12 -6.01
N ILE A 263 -37.02 1.99 -6.65
CA ILE A 263 -36.24 1.95 -7.89
C ILE A 263 -37.02 1.28 -9.02
N THR A 264 -36.82 1.75 -10.23
CA THR A 264 -37.39 1.14 -11.42
C THR A 264 -36.67 -0.17 -11.76
N GLN A 265 -37.35 -1.08 -12.49
CA GLN A 265 -36.72 -2.31 -12.99
C GLN A 265 -35.44 -2.03 -13.77
N GLU A 266 -35.43 -0.99 -14.62
CA GLU A 266 -34.23 -0.57 -15.37
C GLU A 266 -33.10 -0.17 -14.45
N THR A 267 -33.38 0.54 -13.37
CA THR A 267 -32.34 0.95 -12.38
C THR A 267 -31.78 -0.26 -11.64
N TYR A 268 -32.66 -1.21 -11.30
CA TYR A 268 -32.24 -2.46 -10.65
C TYR A 268 -31.35 -3.30 -11.56
N GLU A 269 -31.75 -3.46 -12.85
CA GLU A 269 -30.91 -4.17 -13.83
C GLU A 269 -29.54 -3.52 -14.02
N LYS A 270 -29.46 -2.18 -14.03
CA LYS A 270 -28.16 -1.46 -14.05
C LYS A 270 -27.32 -1.68 -12.80
N GLN A 271 -27.94 -1.81 -11.63
CA GLN A 271 -27.21 -2.17 -10.41
C GLN A 271 -26.63 -3.59 -10.51
N LEU A 272 -27.43 -4.54 -10.99
CA LEU A 272 -26.94 -5.91 -11.22
C LEU A 272 -25.83 -5.95 -12.27
N GLU A 273 -25.96 -5.18 -13.35
CA GLU A 273 -24.92 -5.04 -14.37
C GLU A 273 -23.62 -4.51 -13.76
N GLY A 274 -23.70 -3.49 -12.89
CA GLY A 274 -22.55 -2.95 -12.16
C GLY A 274 -21.87 -4.02 -11.31
N LEU A 275 -22.63 -4.78 -10.52
CA LEU A 275 -22.07 -5.89 -9.72
C LEU A 275 -21.41 -6.97 -10.59
N GLY A 276 -21.96 -7.24 -11.75
CA GLY A 276 -21.37 -8.18 -12.70
C GLY A 276 -20.07 -7.66 -13.31
N LEU A 277 -20.00 -6.36 -13.65
CA LEU A 277 -18.79 -5.74 -14.19
C LEU A 277 -17.61 -5.79 -13.22
N GLU A 278 -17.87 -5.74 -11.91
CA GLU A 278 -16.86 -5.93 -10.87
C GLU A 278 -16.29 -7.35 -10.85
N GLN A 279 -17.03 -8.33 -11.35
CA GLN A 279 -16.63 -9.74 -11.42
C GLN A 279 -16.01 -10.13 -12.77
N VAL A 280 -16.06 -9.24 -13.78
CA VAL A 280 -15.31 -9.44 -15.02
C VAL A 280 -13.84 -9.29 -14.70
N THR A 281 -13.13 -10.40 -14.75
CA THR A 281 -11.70 -10.47 -14.41
C THR A 281 -10.88 -10.68 -15.66
N GLU A 282 -9.79 -9.92 -15.77
CA GLU A 282 -8.76 -10.17 -16.76
C GLU A 282 -7.88 -11.34 -16.28
N TYR A 283 -7.21 -12.03 -17.22
CA TYR A 283 -6.17 -12.95 -16.80
C TYR A 283 -5.04 -12.16 -16.13
N THR A 284 -4.45 -12.74 -15.12
CA THR A 284 -3.34 -12.11 -14.43
C THR A 284 -2.03 -12.52 -15.09
N THR A 285 -1.23 -11.54 -15.49
CA THR A 285 0.17 -11.75 -15.79
C THR A 285 0.98 -11.21 -14.63
N ALA A 286 1.79 -12.05 -14.03
CA ALA A 286 2.73 -11.64 -13.01
C ALA A 286 4.13 -11.98 -13.48
N PHE A 287 4.99 -10.98 -13.55
CA PHE A 287 6.43 -11.18 -13.65
C PHE A 287 7.01 -10.80 -12.29
N SER A 288 7.64 -11.73 -11.64
CA SER A 288 8.36 -11.51 -10.40
C SER A 288 9.83 -11.82 -10.58
N GLY A 289 10.68 -11.09 -9.90
CA GLY A 289 12.11 -11.32 -9.96
C GLY A 289 12.75 -10.87 -8.66
N GLU A 290 13.67 -11.68 -8.16
CA GLU A 290 14.60 -11.24 -7.14
C GLU A 290 15.68 -10.41 -7.83
N VAL A 291 15.80 -9.15 -7.46
CA VAL A 291 16.78 -8.24 -8.06
C VAL A 291 17.87 -7.92 -7.03
N ASP A 292 19.05 -7.71 -7.58
CA ASP A 292 20.18 -7.18 -6.85
C ASP A 292 20.27 -5.68 -7.14
N PHE A 293 20.32 -4.88 -6.07
CA PHE A 293 20.60 -3.45 -6.19
C PHE A 293 22.07 -3.12 -6.47
N SER A 294 22.91 -4.12 -6.75
CA SER A 294 24.28 -3.90 -7.22
C SER A 294 24.28 -3.02 -8.48
N GLY A 295 24.86 -1.82 -8.35
CA GLY A 295 24.88 -0.83 -9.41
C GLY A 295 23.63 0.07 -9.50
N VAL A 296 22.67 -0.09 -8.61
CA VAL A 296 21.49 0.79 -8.45
C VAL A 296 21.38 1.19 -6.98
N GLU A 297 21.46 2.46 -6.67
CA GLU A 297 21.42 2.95 -5.30
C GLU A 297 19.99 3.37 -4.90
N LEU A 298 19.43 2.66 -3.91
CA LEU A 298 18.13 3.00 -3.34
C LEU A 298 18.19 4.38 -2.66
N GLY A 299 17.23 5.23 -2.99
CA GLY A 299 17.19 6.60 -2.49
C GLY A 299 17.93 7.62 -3.36
N VAL A 300 18.69 7.16 -4.36
CA VAL A 300 19.43 8.01 -5.31
C VAL A 300 18.97 7.71 -6.74
N ASP A 301 19.18 6.48 -7.20
CA ASP A 301 18.82 6.07 -8.56
C ASP A 301 17.35 5.66 -8.67
N ILE A 302 16.83 5.01 -7.64
CA ILE A 302 15.44 4.55 -7.56
C ILE A 302 14.86 4.82 -6.17
N ASN A 303 13.59 5.18 -6.12
CA ASN A 303 12.84 5.40 -4.88
C ASN A 303 11.59 4.51 -4.84
N ILE A 304 11.03 4.34 -3.65
CA ILE A 304 9.71 3.71 -3.48
C ILE A 304 8.69 4.50 -4.31
N GLY A 305 7.96 3.79 -5.15
CA GLY A 305 6.98 4.35 -6.08
C GLY A 305 7.48 4.53 -7.50
N ASP A 306 8.79 4.49 -7.75
CA ASP A 306 9.32 4.62 -9.11
C ASP A 306 8.97 3.37 -9.95
N ILE A 307 8.74 3.61 -11.24
CA ILE A 307 8.50 2.55 -12.23
C ILE A 307 9.83 2.26 -12.93
N CYS A 308 10.22 1.01 -12.97
CA CYS A 308 11.41 0.56 -13.69
C CYS A 308 11.07 -0.56 -14.67
N THR A 309 12.01 -0.92 -15.53
CA THR A 309 11.88 -2.07 -16.42
C THR A 309 12.57 -3.28 -15.80
N ILE A 310 11.83 -4.39 -15.72
CA ILE A 310 12.36 -5.71 -15.35
C ILE A 310 12.31 -6.55 -16.63
N GLU A 311 13.44 -7.09 -17.04
CA GLU A 311 13.60 -7.78 -18.31
C GLU A 311 14.29 -9.13 -18.12
N ASN A 312 13.70 -10.19 -18.68
CA ASN A 312 14.41 -11.43 -18.94
C ASN A 312 14.63 -11.55 -20.46
N ALA A 313 15.80 -11.18 -20.90
CA ALA A 313 16.14 -11.14 -22.31
C ALA A 313 16.11 -12.52 -22.97
N ARG A 314 16.38 -13.60 -22.21
CA ARG A 314 16.32 -14.98 -22.73
C ARG A 314 14.90 -15.40 -23.07
N TRP A 315 13.92 -14.91 -22.32
CA TRP A 315 12.51 -15.19 -22.58
C TRP A 315 11.91 -14.19 -23.57
N GLY A 316 12.62 -13.11 -23.87
CA GLY A 316 12.12 -12.00 -24.66
C GLY A 316 10.97 -11.26 -23.97
N MET A 317 10.96 -11.29 -22.65
CA MET A 317 9.90 -10.70 -21.83
C MET A 317 10.43 -9.53 -21.04
N TYR A 318 9.66 -8.48 -20.97
CA TYR A 318 9.89 -7.36 -20.08
C TYR A 318 8.57 -6.84 -19.52
N ILE A 319 8.62 -6.24 -18.36
CA ILE A 319 7.51 -5.55 -17.73
C ILE A 319 8.02 -4.24 -17.11
N ASN A 320 7.23 -3.19 -17.24
CA ASN A 320 7.43 -2.00 -16.44
C ASN A 320 6.64 -2.15 -15.17
N SER A 321 7.32 -2.14 -14.04
CA SER A 321 6.72 -2.42 -12.74
C SER A 321 7.14 -1.37 -11.72
N ARG A 322 6.24 -1.07 -10.79
CA ARG A 322 6.45 -0.09 -9.74
C ARG A 322 7.14 -0.74 -8.53
N LEU A 323 8.13 -0.08 -7.97
CA LEU A 323 8.71 -0.46 -6.69
C LEU A 323 7.75 -0.08 -5.57
N ILE A 324 7.01 -1.05 -5.03
CA ILE A 324 5.97 -0.80 -4.03
C ILE A 324 6.40 -1.05 -2.59
N GLU A 325 7.47 -1.81 -2.39
CA GLU A 325 8.03 -2.11 -1.07
C GLU A 325 9.52 -2.41 -1.19
N VAL A 326 10.28 -2.04 -0.19
CA VAL A 326 11.65 -2.55 0.01
C VAL A 326 11.82 -2.99 1.44
N ILE A 327 12.23 -4.23 1.66
CA ILE A 327 12.64 -4.73 2.96
C ILE A 327 14.15 -4.50 3.08
N GLU A 328 14.52 -3.44 3.77
CA GLU A 328 15.91 -3.17 4.11
C GLU A 328 16.26 -3.85 5.44
N SER A 329 17.36 -4.55 5.50
CA SER A 329 17.82 -5.18 6.74
C SER A 329 19.31 -4.99 6.94
N ILE A 330 19.73 -4.88 8.19
CA ILE A 330 21.12 -4.86 8.60
C ILE A 330 21.29 -5.78 9.80
N GLY A 331 22.28 -6.67 9.74
CA GLY A 331 22.63 -7.59 10.81
C GLY A 331 23.71 -7.03 11.75
N GLU A 332 24.02 -7.79 12.79
CA GLU A 332 25.09 -7.47 13.78
C GLU A 332 26.46 -7.32 13.14
N ASP A 333 26.73 -8.06 12.07
CA ASP A 333 27.97 -7.99 11.29
C ASP A 333 28.05 -6.75 10.37
N GLY A 334 26.99 -5.93 10.35
CA GLY A 334 26.86 -4.77 9.47
C GLY A 334 26.49 -5.13 8.02
N ALA A 335 26.21 -6.40 7.73
CA ALA A 335 25.75 -6.82 6.41
C ALA A 335 24.39 -6.17 6.10
N TYR A 336 24.34 -5.40 5.02
CA TYR A 336 23.13 -4.74 4.53
C TYR A 336 22.50 -5.58 3.41
N SER A 337 21.21 -5.70 3.45
CA SER A 337 20.42 -6.31 2.38
C SER A 337 19.18 -5.46 2.10
N ALA A 338 18.79 -5.39 0.86
CA ALA A 338 17.56 -4.73 0.42
C ALA A 338 16.83 -5.65 -0.55
N VAL A 339 15.62 -6.05 -0.19
CA VAL A 339 14.76 -6.94 -0.99
C VAL A 339 13.55 -6.13 -1.47
N PRO A 340 13.48 -5.82 -2.77
CA PRO A 340 12.36 -5.07 -3.34
C PRO A 340 11.16 -5.96 -3.65
N THR A 341 9.97 -5.38 -3.58
CA THR A 341 8.73 -5.92 -4.13
C THR A 341 8.23 -4.98 -5.21
N PHE A 342 7.97 -5.54 -6.38
CA PHE A 342 7.41 -4.81 -7.51
C PHE A 342 5.92 -5.17 -7.68
N GLY A 343 5.14 -4.19 -8.13
CA GLY A 343 3.71 -4.34 -8.38
C GLY A 343 3.24 -3.44 -9.52
N THR A 344 1.97 -3.54 -9.86
CA THR A 344 1.29 -2.72 -10.88
C THR A 344 0.67 -1.47 -10.28
#